data_b2fe2310792eea09649fc364e362009d
#
_entry.id   b2fe2310792eea09649fc364e362009d
#
_cell.length_a   1.000
_cell.length_b   1.000
_cell.length_c   1.000
_cell.angle_alpha   90.00
_cell.angle_beta   90.00
_cell.angle_gamma   90.00
#
_symmetry.space_group_name_H-M   'P 1'
#
loop_
_entity.id
_entity.type
_entity.pdbx_description
1 polymer ?
#
loop_
_entity_poly.entity_id
_entity_poly.type
_entity_poly.pdbx_seq_one_letter_code
_entity_poly.pdbx_strand_id
1 'polypeptide(L)'
;KRTRSQRQGSSPKNRVSSHRFPANNKLPRKFDEVGEIVDLIHSPAHTAPLAKIKFEDGTVSHFAAPEGVSVGQNVAFGENVTLRPGNVTTLDRIPEGTPVCNVESRPGDGGKFARSGGNSAILETRMDDTVRVRLPSGRLKELPSKCRATIGVLGGHGRTDKPLMKAGAAHHRAKARGKLYPSVSGVAMNPVDHPHGGGNHQAVHGPNSVSRNAPPGQKVGNIAPSRTGRGRRKE
;
A
#
# COMPACT_ATOMS: atom_id res chain seq x y z
N LYS A 1 -22.81 21.28 1.61
CA LYS A 1 -22.86 20.38 2.78
C LYS A 1 -21.53 19.63 2.88
N ARG A 2 -20.98 19.46 4.08
CA ARG A 2 -19.80 18.62 4.33
C ARG A 2 -20.25 17.32 4.95
N THR A 3 -19.72 16.19 4.45
CA THR A 3 -19.97 14.88 5.06
C THR A 3 -19.38 14.80 6.47
N ARG A 4 -19.87 13.87 7.28
CA ARG A 4 -19.38 13.67 8.65
C ARG A 4 -17.86 13.46 8.69
N SER A 5 -17.30 12.66 7.77
CA SER A 5 -15.86 12.42 7.67
C SER A 5 -15.06 13.69 7.33
N GLN A 6 -15.59 14.56 6.47
CA GLN A 6 -14.97 15.84 6.13
C GLN A 6 -14.99 16.85 7.28
N ARG A 7 -16.07 16.85 8.08
CA ARG A 7 -16.16 17.70 9.29
C ARG A 7 -15.14 17.29 10.34
N GLN A 8 -14.82 16.01 10.46
CA GLN A 8 -13.81 15.50 11.39
C GLN A 8 -12.38 15.83 10.93
N GLY A 9 -12.18 16.03 9.62
CA GLY A 9 -10.89 16.43 9.05
C GLY A 9 -9.75 15.50 9.43
N SER A 10 -8.61 16.09 9.79
CA SER A 10 -7.40 15.41 10.25
C SER A 10 -7.31 15.24 11.78
N SER A 11 -8.46 15.14 12.46
CA SER A 11 -8.50 14.89 13.90
C SER A 11 -7.76 13.60 14.29
N PRO A 12 -7.35 13.43 15.56
CA PRO A 12 -6.66 12.22 16.03
C PRO A 12 -7.41 10.92 15.73
N LYS A 13 -8.74 10.96 15.64
CA LYS A 13 -9.57 9.80 15.28
C LYS A 13 -9.34 9.29 13.85
N ASN A 14 -8.92 10.17 12.94
CA ASN A 14 -8.69 9.88 11.53
C ASN A 14 -7.20 9.74 11.20
N ARG A 15 -6.32 9.80 12.19
CA ARG A 15 -4.88 9.61 12.04
C ARG A 15 -4.42 8.33 12.72
N VAL A 16 -3.42 7.72 12.15
CA VAL A 16 -2.70 6.61 12.79
C VAL A 16 -1.77 7.20 13.85
N SER A 17 -1.84 6.69 15.07
CA SER A 17 -0.94 7.10 16.15
C SER A 17 0.51 6.73 15.83
N SER A 18 1.47 7.61 16.13
CA SER A 18 2.89 7.42 15.81
C SER A 18 3.49 6.15 16.41
N HIS A 19 3.08 5.77 17.62
CA HIS A 19 3.54 4.56 18.30
C HIS A 19 3.18 3.24 17.59
N ARG A 20 2.30 3.30 16.57
CA ARG A 20 1.97 2.14 15.72
C ARG A 20 2.91 1.95 14.54
N PHE A 21 3.85 2.86 14.38
CA PHE A 21 4.96 2.79 13.43
C PHE A 21 6.27 2.61 14.22
N PRO A 22 6.65 1.37 14.57
CA PRO A 22 7.86 1.12 15.36
C PRO A 22 9.12 1.58 14.63
N ALA A 23 9.09 1.60 13.30
CA ALA A 23 10.21 2.04 12.48
C ALA A 23 9.75 2.58 11.11
N ASN A 24 10.63 3.31 10.46
CA ASN A 24 10.42 3.78 9.10
C ASN A 24 10.53 2.62 8.11
N ASN A 25 9.48 2.41 7.33
CA ASN A 25 9.49 1.42 6.27
C ASN A 25 10.04 2.04 4.98
N LYS A 26 11.37 2.05 4.81
CA LYS A 26 12.06 2.56 3.61
C LYS A 26 13.26 1.70 3.30
N LEU A 27 13.54 1.50 2.03
CA LEU A 27 14.81 0.93 1.60
C LEU A 27 15.97 1.80 2.10
N PRO A 28 17.05 1.19 2.61
CA PRO A 28 18.22 1.93 3.06
C PRO A 28 18.82 2.75 1.90
N ARG A 29 19.48 3.85 2.24
CA ARG A 29 20.21 4.63 1.23
C ARG A 29 21.49 3.95 0.78
N LYS A 30 22.03 3.07 1.63
CA LYS A 30 23.21 2.29 1.34
C LYS A 30 22.99 1.37 0.15
N PHE A 31 23.99 1.24 -0.67
CA PHE A 31 24.02 0.42 -1.87
C PHE A 31 25.41 -0.24 -1.94
N ASP A 32 25.52 -1.40 -2.56
CA ASP A 32 26.73 -2.25 -2.60
C ASP A 32 27.21 -2.72 -1.22
N GLU A 33 26.26 -2.96 -0.31
CA GLU A 33 26.54 -3.49 1.02
C GLU A 33 25.67 -4.73 1.30
N VAL A 34 26.13 -5.53 2.27
CA VAL A 34 25.37 -6.67 2.81
C VAL A 34 24.94 -6.34 4.23
N GLY A 35 23.71 -6.68 4.56
CA GLY A 35 23.20 -6.55 5.92
C GLY A 35 22.54 -7.84 6.38
N GLU A 36 22.60 -8.10 7.68
CA GLU A 36 21.96 -9.24 8.32
C GLU A 36 20.58 -8.88 8.86
N ILE A 37 19.57 -9.73 8.63
CA ILE A 37 18.26 -9.59 9.26
C ILE A 37 18.37 -10.01 10.71
N VAL A 38 18.36 -9.05 11.63
CA VAL A 38 18.45 -9.30 13.07
C VAL A 38 17.10 -9.66 13.68
N ASP A 39 16.01 -9.10 13.13
CA ASP A 39 14.67 -9.29 13.71
C ASP A 39 13.56 -9.04 12.68
N LEU A 40 12.40 -9.66 12.91
CA LEU A 40 11.15 -9.43 12.15
C LEU A 40 10.12 -8.77 13.05
N ILE A 41 9.94 -7.46 12.90
CA ILE A 41 9.14 -6.63 13.80
C ILE A 41 7.68 -6.56 13.32
N HIS A 42 6.74 -6.80 14.24
CA HIS A 42 5.33 -6.52 13.98
C HIS A 42 5.06 -5.00 13.96
N SER A 43 4.45 -4.52 12.87
CA SER A 43 4.05 -3.12 12.73
C SER A 43 2.53 -3.00 12.59
N PRO A 44 1.79 -2.57 13.64
CA PRO A 44 0.32 -2.53 13.61
C PRO A 44 -0.26 -1.64 12.51
N ALA A 45 0.44 -0.59 12.12
CA ALA A 45 0.01 0.35 11.08
C ALA A 45 0.31 -0.17 9.66
N HIS A 46 1.31 -1.03 9.49
CA HIS A 46 1.61 -1.70 8.23
C HIS A 46 0.88 -3.04 8.11
N THR A 47 0.76 -3.54 6.90
CA THR A 47 0.10 -4.83 6.63
C THR A 47 1.10 -5.97 6.46
N ALA A 48 2.36 -5.64 6.30
CA ALA A 48 3.48 -6.56 6.23
C ALA A 48 4.37 -6.40 7.47
N PRO A 49 5.09 -7.45 7.90
CA PRO A 49 6.13 -7.34 8.90
C PRO A 49 7.28 -6.46 8.39
N LEU A 50 8.05 -5.90 9.30
CA LEU A 50 9.26 -5.14 8.99
C LEU A 50 10.49 -5.99 9.33
N ALA A 51 11.40 -6.15 8.38
CA ALA A 51 12.73 -6.68 8.63
C ALA A 51 13.61 -5.58 9.20
N LYS A 52 14.26 -5.85 10.33
CA LYS A 52 15.30 -5.03 10.93
C LYS A 52 16.64 -5.55 10.45
N ILE A 53 17.37 -4.73 9.70
CA ILE A 53 18.63 -5.09 9.10
C ILE A 53 19.74 -4.32 9.80
N LYS A 54 20.81 -5.02 10.14
CA LYS A 54 22.04 -4.45 10.67
C LYS A 54 23.14 -4.60 9.61
N PHE A 55 23.80 -3.52 9.29
CA PHE A 55 24.96 -3.49 8.41
C PHE A 55 26.28 -3.65 9.20
N GLU A 56 27.37 -3.96 8.51
CA GLU A 56 28.68 -4.14 9.13
C GLU A 56 29.17 -2.91 9.90
N ASP A 57 28.84 -1.70 9.41
CA ASP A 57 29.15 -0.44 10.10
C ASP A 57 28.30 -0.17 11.35
N GLY A 58 27.41 -1.12 11.74
CA GLY A 58 26.52 -1.00 12.87
C GLY A 58 25.24 -0.20 12.61
N THR A 59 25.06 0.39 11.44
CA THR A 59 23.80 1.08 11.10
C THR A 59 22.64 0.11 11.00
N VAL A 60 21.46 0.56 11.45
CA VAL A 60 20.23 -0.24 11.42
C VAL A 60 19.21 0.39 10.48
N SER A 61 18.65 -0.40 9.60
CA SER A 61 17.59 -0.01 8.69
C SER A 61 16.37 -0.93 8.79
N HIS A 62 15.21 -0.44 8.35
CA HIS A 62 13.97 -1.22 8.38
C HIS A 62 13.26 -1.10 7.05
N PHE A 63 12.85 -2.21 6.48
CA PHE A 63 11.98 -2.23 5.32
C PHE A 63 10.96 -3.38 5.41
N ALA A 64 9.91 -3.32 4.59
CA ALA A 64 8.89 -4.35 4.60
C ALA A 64 9.46 -5.69 4.11
N ALA A 65 9.33 -6.72 4.94
CA ALA A 65 9.91 -8.02 4.72
C ALA A 65 9.17 -8.79 3.61
N PRO A 66 9.87 -9.31 2.60
CA PRO A 66 9.31 -10.29 1.67
C PRO A 66 8.98 -11.61 2.34
N GLU A 67 8.20 -12.42 1.67
CA GLU A 67 7.92 -13.79 2.06
C GLU A 67 9.17 -14.66 1.89
N GLY A 68 9.38 -15.59 2.82
CA GLY A 68 10.50 -16.53 2.79
C GLY A 68 11.81 -16.00 3.39
N VAL A 69 11.85 -14.76 3.94
CA VAL A 69 13.01 -14.27 4.68
C VAL A 69 12.97 -14.71 6.14
N SER A 70 14.14 -14.97 6.72
CA SER A 70 14.31 -15.40 8.11
C SER A 70 15.31 -14.52 8.87
N VAL A 71 15.22 -14.55 10.19
CA VAL A 71 16.24 -13.95 11.07
C VAL A 71 17.57 -14.68 10.88
N GLY A 72 18.69 -13.95 10.85
CA GLY A 72 20.02 -14.46 10.52
C GLY A 72 20.32 -14.52 9.03
N GLN A 73 19.37 -14.23 8.15
CA GLN A 73 19.60 -14.20 6.72
C GLN A 73 20.35 -12.93 6.30
N ASN A 74 21.37 -13.10 5.47
CA ASN A 74 22.05 -11.98 4.82
C ASN A 74 21.25 -11.48 3.61
N VAL A 75 21.09 -10.19 3.52
CA VAL A 75 20.42 -9.45 2.43
C VAL A 75 21.44 -8.53 1.77
N ALA A 76 21.60 -8.69 0.47
CA ALA A 76 22.52 -7.88 -0.31
C ALA A 76 21.76 -6.71 -0.98
N PHE A 77 22.41 -5.56 -1.00
CA PHE A 77 21.97 -4.33 -1.66
C PHE A 77 23.01 -3.98 -2.71
N GLY A 78 22.66 -3.95 -3.97
CA GLY A 78 23.66 -3.64 -5.00
C GLY A 78 23.18 -3.98 -6.42
N GLU A 79 24.01 -3.69 -7.41
CA GLU A 79 23.69 -4.02 -8.80
C GLU A 79 23.90 -5.51 -9.11
N ASN A 80 24.94 -6.12 -8.55
CA ASN A 80 25.34 -7.50 -8.84
C ASN A 80 24.96 -8.45 -7.69
N VAL A 81 23.67 -8.49 -7.34
CA VAL A 81 23.17 -9.36 -6.28
C VAL A 81 22.44 -10.57 -6.85
N THR A 82 22.48 -11.68 -6.12
CA THR A 82 21.71 -12.87 -6.48
C THR A 82 20.21 -12.61 -6.37
N LEU A 83 19.42 -13.24 -7.23
CA LEU A 83 17.96 -13.10 -7.27
C LEU A 83 17.30 -13.94 -6.16
N ARG A 84 17.60 -13.62 -4.90
CA ARG A 84 16.99 -14.27 -3.72
C ARG A 84 15.96 -13.33 -3.08
N PRO A 85 14.86 -13.87 -2.51
CA PRO A 85 13.91 -13.06 -1.76
C PRO A 85 14.59 -12.27 -0.65
N GLY A 86 14.31 -10.97 -0.60
CA GLY A 86 14.93 -10.05 0.36
C GLY A 86 16.00 -9.16 -0.24
N ASN A 87 16.75 -9.62 -1.23
CA ASN A 87 17.79 -8.84 -1.88
C ASN A 87 17.20 -7.63 -2.63
N VAL A 88 17.95 -6.55 -2.68
CA VAL A 88 17.55 -5.28 -3.26
C VAL A 88 18.52 -4.91 -4.38
N THR A 89 17.96 -4.72 -5.57
CA THR A 89 18.75 -4.32 -6.75
C THR A 89 17.99 -3.30 -7.61
N THR A 90 18.65 -2.79 -8.63
CA THR A 90 18.07 -1.89 -9.61
C THR A 90 17.17 -2.65 -10.59
N LEU A 91 16.14 -2.00 -11.13
CA LEU A 91 15.15 -2.63 -12.01
C LEU A 91 15.78 -3.15 -13.32
N ASP A 92 16.85 -2.55 -13.78
CA ASP A 92 17.57 -2.98 -14.98
C ASP A 92 18.28 -4.34 -14.83
N ARG A 93 18.57 -4.75 -13.59
CA ARG A 93 19.23 -6.04 -13.28
C ARG A 93 18.26 -7.18 -13.01
N ILE A 94 16.97 -6.88 -12.86
CA ILE A 94 15.95 -7.88 -12.57
C ILE A 94 15.38 -8.44 -13.87
N PRO A 95 15.33 -9.77 -14.05
CA PRO A 95 14.71 -10.40 -15.21
C PRO A 95 13.21 -10.08 -15.31
N GLU A 96 12.72 -10.08 -16.54
CA GLU A 96 11.28 -9.96 -16.81
C GLU A 96 10.50 -11.12 -16.20
N GLY A 97 9.26 -10.86 -15.78
CA GLY A 97 8.42 -11.83 -15.09
C GLY A 97 8.69 -11.98 -13.58
N THR A 98 9.79 -11.40 -13.07
CA THR A 98 10.14 -11.54 -11.64
C THR A 98 9.19 -10.72 -10.77
N PRO A 99 8.64 -11.28 -9.68
CA PRO A 99 7.87 -10.54 -8.69
C PRO A 99 8.81 -9.67 -7.83
N VAL A 100 8.44 -8.40 -7.67
CA VAL A 100 9.20 -7.43 -6.88
C VAL A 100 8.28 -6.65 -5.95
N CYS A 101 8.81 -6.20 -4.81
CA CYS A 101 8.10 -5.37 -3.86
C CYS A 101 8.96 -4.15 -3.43
N ASN A 102 8.40 -3.25 -2.64
CA ASN A 102 9.07 -2.01 -2.20
C ASN A 102 9.68 -1.19 -3.36
N VAL A 103 9.03 -1.16 -4.50
CA VAL A 103 9.57 -0.54 -5.72
C VAL A 103 9.63 0.98 -5.58
N GLU A 104 10.75 1.57 -5.92
CA GLU A 104 10.96 3.02 -5.94
C GLU A 104 10.22 3.68 -7.11
N SER A 105 9.79 4.92 -6.92
CA SER A 105 9.20 5.77 -7.97
C SER A 105 10.25 6.64 -8.65
N ARG A 106 11.28 6.99 -7.90
CA ARG A 106 12.49 7.70 -8.34
C ARG A 106 13.67 7.07 -7.62
N PRO A 107 14.85 7.02 -8.22
CA PRO A 107 16.03 6.46 -7.55
C PRO A 107 16.26 7.11 -6.18
N GLY A 108 16.45 6.29 -5.15
CA GLY A 108 16.74 6.74 -3.78
C GLY A 108 15.55 7.22 -2.94
N ASP A 109 14.30 7.06 -3.39
CA ASP A 109 13.11 7.50 -2.63
C ASP A 109 12.69 6.52 -1.53
N GLY A 110 13.29 5.35 -1.45
CA GLY A 110 13.10 4.36 -0.40
C GLY A 110 11.93 3.41 -0.60
N GLY A 111 11.33 3.38 -1.78
CA GLY A 111 10.21 2.51 -2.15
C GLY A 111 8.83 3.09 -1.86
N LYS A 112 7.96 3.01 -2.85
CA LYS A 112 6.59 3.54 -2.80
C LYS A 112 5.53 2.57 -3.30
N PHE A 113 5.86 1.69 -4.24
CA PHE A 113 4.90 0.76 -4.82
C PHE A 113 5.03 -0.65 -4.23
N ALA A 114 3.97 -1.45 -4.33
CA ALA A 114 3.89 -2.84 -3.85
C ALA A 114 4.36 -3.00 -2.39
N ARG A 115 3.76 -2.21 -1.46
CA ARG A 115 4.14 -2.18 -0.04
C ARG A 115 3.09 -2.78 0.89
N SER A 116 1.99 -3.26 0.37
CA SER A 116 0.95 -3.94 1.17
C SER A 116 1.23 -5.42 1.26
N GLY A 117 1.04 -6.01 2.45
CA GLY A 117 1.28 -7.44 2.69
C GLY A 117 0.57 -8.33 1.69
N GLY A 118 1.28 -9.31 1.16
CA GLY A 118 0.83 -10.24 0.14
C GLY A 118 0.83 -9.69 -1.29
N ASN A 119 1.33 -8.48 -1.52
CA ASN A 119 1.37 -7.87 -2.83
C ASN A 119 2.78 -7.90 -3.43
N SER A 120 2.82 -8.01 -4.75
CA SER A 120 4.01 -7.81 -5.57
C SER A 120 3.66 -6.99 -6.81
N ALA A 121 4.64 -6.36 -7.40
CA ALA A 121 4.59 -5.86 -8.76
C ALA A 121 5.37 -6.83 -9.65
N ILE A 122 5.04 -6.91 -10.93
CA ILE A 122 5.73 -7.80 -11.88
C ILE A 122 6.44 -6.91 -12.89
N LEU A 123 7.70 -7.20 -13.13
CA LEU A 123 8.50 -6.55 -14.14
C LEU A 123 8.11 -7.14 -15.50
N GLU A 124 7.58 -6.32 -16.43
CA GLU A 124 7.10 -6.81 -17.72
C GLU A 124 8.14 -6.69 -18.82
N THR A 125 8.66 -5.49 -19.02
CA THR A 125 9.56 -5.21 -20.14
C THR A 125 10.62 -4.22 -19.73
N ARG A 126 11.84 -4.46 -20.13
CA ARG A 126 12.96 -3.51 -19.99
C ARG A 126 13.14 -2.73 -21.30
N MET A 127 13.36 -1.45 -21.15
CA MET A 127 13.78 -0.53 -22.20
C MET A 127 15.12 0.07 -21.75
N ASP A 128 15.82 0.78 -22.60
CA ASP A 128 17.17 1.27 -22.30
C ASP A 128 17.24 2.07 -20.99
N ASP A 129 16.43 3.11 -20.84
CA ASP A 129 16.43 3.98 -19.65
C ASP A 129 15.25 3.74 -18.69
N THR A 130 14.25 2.98 -19.11
CA THR A 130 13.02 2.77 -18.35
C THR A 130 12.62 1.30 -18.30
N VAL A 131 11.88 0.97 -17.26
CA VAL A 131 11.32 -0.37 -17.05
C VAL A 131 9.83 -0.28 -16.86
N ARG A 132 9.07 -1.10 -17.58
CA ARG A 132 7.63 -1.20 -17.45
C ARG A 132 7.28 -2.23 -16.39
N VAL A 133 6.56 -1.78 -15.36
CA VAL A 133 6.20 -2.57 -14.20
C VAL A 133 4.68 -2.64 -14.08
N ARG A 134 4.13 -3.85 -13.96
CA ARG A 134 2.73 -4.10 -13.65
C ARG A 134 2.52 -4.01 -12.15
N LEU A 135 1.80 -3.00 -11.70
CA LEU A 135 1.47 -2.79 -10.30
C LEU A 135 0.38 -3.78 -9.82
N PRO A 136 0.23 -3.98 -8.49
CA PRO A 136 -0.84 -4.84 -7.92
C PRO A 136 -2.27 -4.44 -8.34
N SER A 137 -2.47 -3.20 -8.80
CA SER A 137 -3.74 -2.71 -9.33
C SER A 137 -4.03 -3.17 -10.77
N GLY A 138 -3.09 -3.88 -11.41
CA GLY A 138 -3.13 -4.27 -12.82
C GLY A 138 -2.70 -3.17 -13.80
N ARG A 139 -2.39 -1.96 -13.31
CA ARG A 139 -1.92 -0.86 -14.17
C ARG A 139 -0.44 -0.99 -14.46
N LEU A 140 -0.08 -0.74 -15.70
CA LEU A 140 1.31 -0.60 -16.14
C LEU A 140 1.84 0.78 -15.76
N LYS A 141 3.08 0.83 -15.33
CA LYS A 141 3.80 2.05 -15.04
C LYS A 141 5.24 1.96 -15.51
N GLU A 142 5.69 2.98 -16.22
CA GLU A 142 7.07 3.16 -16.58
C GLU A 142 7.83 3.84 -15.45
N LEU A 143 8.97 3.27 -15.10
CA LEU A 143 9.85 3.74 -14.03
C LEU A 143 11.28 3.81 -14.55
N PRO A 144 12.11 4.75 -14.07
CA PRO A 144 13.52 4.78 -14.42
C PRO A 144 14.21 3.46 -14.07
N SER A 145 15.10 2.98 -14.96
CA SER A 145 15.81 1.70 -14.79
C SER A 145 16.66 1.64 -13.53
N LYS A 146 17.20 2.77 -13.07
CA LYS A 146 17.97 2.93 -11.83
C LYS A 146 17.14 2.91 -10.54
N CYS A 147 15.80 2.82 -10.63
CA CYS A 147 14.97 2.62 -9.44
C CYS A 147 15.25 1.25 -8.81
N ARG A 148 15.31 1.21 -7.48
CA ARG A 148 15.55 -0.03 -6.75
C ARG A 148 14.24 -0.73 -6.40
N ALA A 149 14.31 -2.06 -6.26
CA ALA A 149 13.22 -2.88 -5.79
C ALA A 149 13.75 -4.04 -4.94
N THR A 150 12.93 -4.54 -4.04
CA THR A 150 13.20 -5.77 -3.30
C THR A 150 12.66 -6.96 -4.09
N ILE A 151 13.43 -8.02 -4.23
CA ILE A 151 13.04 -9.24 -4.93
C ILE A 151 12.08 -10.03 -4.05
N GLY A 152 10.98 -10.50 -4.64
CA GLY A 152 9.99 -11.35 -3.99
C GLY A 152 8.62 -10.70 -3.78
N VAL A 153 7.70 -11.49 -3.24
CA VAL A 153 6.36 -11.08 -2.82
C VAL A 153 6.41 -10.58 -1.38
N LEU A 154 5.67 -9.54 -1.05
CA LEU A 154 5.69 -9.00 0.30
C LEU A 154 4.99 -9.94 1.29
N GLY A 155 5.60 -10.17 2.44
CA GLY A 155 5.04 -11.04 3.49
C GLY A 155 3.67 -10.58 3.98
N GLY A 156 2.89 -11.52 4.55
CA GLY A 156 1.53 -11.27 5.00
C GLY A 156 0.45 -11.57 3.96
N HIS A 157 0.72 -12.47 3.05
CA HIS A 157 -0.27 -13.07 2.15
C HIS A 157 -1.37 -13.78 2.95
N GLY A 158 -2.58 -13.88 2.42
CA GLY A 158 -3.72 -14.54 3.08
C GLY A 158 -4.37 -13.76 4.22
N ARG A 159 -3.81 -12.61 4.66
CA ARG A 159 -4.41 -11.78 5.73
C ARG A 159 -5.82 -11.28 5.41
N THR A 160 -6.19 -11.18 4.14
CA THR A 160 -7.52 -10.75 3.68
C THR A 160 -8.52 -11.88 3.71
N ASP A 161 -8.08 -13.12 3.61
CA ASP A 161 -8.89 -14.32 3.54
C ASP A 161 -9.39 -14.72 4.93
N LYS A 162 -8.68 -14.27 5.97
CA LYS A 162 -9.05 -14.50 7.36
C LYS A 162 -10.22 -13.60 7.77
N PRO A 163 -11.40 -14.15 8.10
CA PRO A 163 -12.56 -13.37 8.52
C PRO A 163 -12.32 -12.71 9.88
N LEU A 164 -12.92 -11.52 10.07
CA LEU A 164 -12.79 -10.78 11.34
C LEU A 164 -13.68 -11.28 12.47
N MET A 165 -14.59 -12.18 12.21
CA MET A 165 -15.52 -12.86 13.12
C MET A 165 -16.32 -11.95 14.08
N LYS A 166 -15.79 -10.82 14.55
CA LYS A 166 -16.45 -9.92 15.51
C LYS A 166 -16.14 -8.43 15.25
N ALA A 167 -17.10 -7.57 15.63
CA ALA A 167 -17.02 -6.11 15.46
C ALA A 167 -15.83 -5.49 16.21
N GLY A 168 -15.45 -6.02 17.39
CA GLY A 168 -14.29 -5.55 18.14
C GLY A 168 -12.97 -5.70 17.37
N ALA A 169 -12.77 -6.83 16.67
CA ALA A 169 -11.60 -7.04 15.80
C ALA A 169 -11.58 -6.03 14.64
N ALA A 170 -12.74 -5.78 14.01
CA ALA A 170 -12.88 -4.77 12.96
C ALA A 170 -12.59 -3.36 13.47
N HIS A 171 -13.07 -3.00 14.67
CA HIS A 171 -12.80 -1.72 15.32
C HIS A 171 -11.31 -1.50 15.56
N HIS A 172 -10.62 -2.46 16.17
CA HIS A 172 -9.18 -2.35 16.44
C HIS A 172 -8.35 -2.30 15.16
N ARG A 173 -8.70 -3.09 14.14
CA ARG A 173 -8.07 -3.05 12.82
C ARG A 173 -8.25 -1.69 12.14
N ALA A 174 -9.46 -1.10 12.22
CA ALA A 174 -9.73 0.23 11.66
C ALA A 174 -8.95 1.32 12.41
N LYS A 175 -8.95 1.28 13.75
CA LYS A 175 -8.21 2.21 14.61
C LYS A 175 -6.70 2.15 14.34
N ALA A 176 -6.15 0.95 14.11
CA ALA A 176 -4.73 0.78 13.76
C ALA A 176 -4.34 1.48 12.45
N ARG A 177 -5.29 1.71 11.55
CA ARG A 177 -5.09 2.31 10.23
C ARG A 177 -5.66 3.72 10.10
N GLY A 178 -6.09 4.36 11.19
CA GLY A 178 -6.72 5.67 11.18
C GLY A 178 -8.02 5.72 10.36
N LYS A 179 -8.73 4.60 10.23
CA LYS A 179 -10.01 4.53 9.54
C LYS A 179 -11.16 4.66 10.52
N LEU A 180 -12.19 5.41 10.11
CA LEU A 180 -13.42 5.51 10.89
C LEU A 180 -14.17 4.16 10.89
N TYR A 181 -14.59 3.73 12.06
CA TYR A 181 -15.41 2.54 12.24
C TYR A 181 -16.42 2.77 13.39
N PRO A 182 -17.68 2.36 13.27
CA PRO A 182 -18.31 1.77 12.08
C PRO A 182 -18.49 2.78 10.94
N SER A 183 -18.48 2.31 9.69
CA SER A 183 -18.79 3.14 8.52
C SER A 183 -20.28 3.06 8.22
N VAL A 184 -21.00 4.14 8.50
CA VAL A 184 -22.44 4.24 8.24
C VAL A 184 -22.65 4.63 6.77
N SER A 185 -23.62 3.98 6.11
CA SER A 185 -24.01 4.32 4.75
C SER A 185 -24.62 5.73 4.68
N GLY A 186 -24.27 6.50 3.64
CA GLY A 186 -24.79 7.85 3.47
C GLY A 186 -26.31 7.94 3.35
N VAL A 187 -26.95 6.91 2.79
CA VAL A 187 -28.42 6.84 2.69
C VAL A 187 -29.12 6.65 4.04
N ALA A 188 -28.41 6.13 5.04
CA ALA A 188 -28.92 5.95 6.41
C ALA A 188 -28.67 7.20 7.30
N MET A 189 -28.11 8.26 6.74
CA MET A 189 -27.83 9.51 7.45
C MET A 189 -28.93 10.54 7.21
N ASN A 190 -28.92 11.61 8.03
CA ASN A 190 -29.77 12.76 7.79
C ASN A 190 -29.26 13.63 6.62
N PRO A 191 -30.13 14.44 5.97
CA PRO A 191 -29.75 15.33 4.86
C PRO A 191 -28.63 16.33 5.23
N VAL A 192 -28.52 16.70 6.51
CA VAL A 192 -27.46 17.57 6.99
C VAL A 192 -26.08 16.90 7.00
N ASP A 193 -26.04 15.58 7.15
CA ASP A 193 -24.80 14.82 7.30
C ASP A 193 -24.27 14.28 5.97
N HIS A 194 -25.15 13.99 5.02
CA HIS A 194 -24.76 13.39 3.76
C HIS A 194 -25.71 13.79 2.61
N PRO A 195 -25.22 14.02 1.38
CA PRO A 195 -26.06 14.32 0.21
C PRO A 195 -27.09 13.22 -0.13
N HIS A 196 -26.82 11.96 0.23
CA HIS A 196 -27.74 10.84 0.03
C HIS A 196 -28.68 10.60 1.21
N GLY A 197 -28.61 11.43 2.24
CA GLY A 197 -29.41 11.29 3.45
C GLY A 197 -30.82 11.87 3.32
N GLY A 198 -31.68 11.40 4.20
CA GLY A 198 -33.05 11.85 4.31
C GLY A 198 -34.05 11.10 3.43
N GLY A 199 -35.31 11.54 3.49
CA GLY A 199 -36.44 10.91 2.80
C GLY A 199 -37.13 9.84 3.63
N ASN A 200 -38.34 9.46 3.16
CA ASN A 200 -39.12 8.40 3.81
C ASN A 200 -38.55 7.00 3.51
N HIS A 201 -37.98 6.83 2.33
CA HIS A 201 -37.26 5.62 1.94
C HIS A 201 -35.77 5.86 1.79
N GLN A 202 -34.95 4.92 2.25
CA GLN A 202 -33.50 4.99 2.11
C GLN A 202 -33.10 4.72 0.65
N ALA A 203 -32.85 5.80 -0.09
CA ALA A 203 -32.43 5.72 -1.48
C ALA A 203 -31.47 6.88 -1.83
N VAL A 204 -30.69 6.67 -2.86
CA VAL A 204 -29.92 7.75 -3.46
C VAL A 204 -30.86 8.58 -4.31
N HIS A 205 -31.17 9.79 -3.88
CA HIS A 205 -32.07 10.69 -4.60
C HIS A 205 -31.29 11.40 -5.72
N GLY A 206 -31.13 10.75 -6.86
CA GLY A 206 -30.44 11.29 -8.02
C GLY A 206 -29.26 10.41 -8.51
N PRO A 207 -28.42 10.93 -9.43
CA PRO A 207 -27.27 10.20 -9.94
C PRO A 207 -26.27 9.85 -8.84
N ASN A 208 -25.84 8.59 -8.79
CA ASN A 208 -24.84 8.11 -7.84
C ASN A 208 -23.40 8.39 -8.30
N SER A 209 -23.22 8.85 -9.53
CA SER A 209 -21.92 9.17 -10.11
C SER A 209 -21.63 10.66 -10.02
N VAL A 210 -20.44 11.03 -9.58
CA VAL A 210 -19.99 12.42 -9.46
C VAL A 210 -18.67 12.65 -10.17
N SER A 211 -18.45 13.87 -10.63
CA SER A 211 -17.20 14.29 -11.25
C SER A 211 -16.03 14.18 -10.27
N ARG A 212 -14.82 13.95 -10.79
CA ARG A 212 -13.58 14.05 -10.02
C ARG A 212 -13.37 15.45 -9.42
N ASN A 213 -13.84 16.50 -10.11
CA ASN A 213 -13.70 17.88 -9.72
C ASN A 213 -14.87 18.39 -8.88
N ALA A 214 -15.80 17.51 -8.46
CA ALA A 214 -16.88 17.89 -7.57
C ALA A 214 -16.32 18.52 -6.27
N PRO A 215 -16.95 19.58 -5.74
CA PRO A 215 -16.48 20.23 -4.54
C PRO A 215 -16.59 19.32 -3.31
N PRO A 216 -15.80 19.58 -2.26
CA PRO A 216 -15.90 18.87 -0.99
C PRO A 216 -17.34 18.92 -0.45
N GLY A 217 -17.87 17.76 -0.02
CA GLY A 217 -19.25 17.60 0.44
C GLY A 217 -20.22 17.12 -0.63
N GLN A 218 -20.01 17.46 -1.88
CA GLN A 218 -20.73 16.89 -3.03
C GLN A 218 -20.04 15.65 -3.57
N LYS A 219 -18.74 15.47 -3.34
CA LYS A 219 -17.94 14.34 -3.81
C LYS A 219 -18.22 13.08 -2.99
N VAL A 220 -19.32 12.42 -3.28
CA VAL A 220 -19.80 11.20 -2.63
C VAL A 220 -20.29 10.18 -3.66
N GLY A 221 -20.43 8.92 -3.28
CA GLY A 221 -20.87 7.85 -4.17
C GLY A 221 -19.75 7.38 -5.12
N ASN A 222 -20.10 7.13 -6.37
CA ASN A 222 -19.16 6.69 -7.42
C ASN A 222 -18.39 7.88 -7.97
N ILE A 223 -17.18 8.11 -7.48
CA ILE A 223 -16.35 9.24 -7.88
C ILE A 223 -15.61 8.91 -9.16
N ALA A 224 -15.87 9.68 -10.21
CA ALA A 224 -15.25 9.53 -11.54
C ALA A 224 -15.16 8.06 -11.99
N PRO A 225 -16.30 7.33 -12.03
CA PRO A 225 -16.29 5.94 -12.42
C PRO A 225 -15.85 5.80 -13.88
N SER A 226 -15.07 4.76 -14.18
CA SER A 226 -14.64 4.47 -15.57
C SER A 226 -15.80 4.02 -16.46
N ARG A 227 -16.88 3.53 -15.86
CA ARG A 227 -18.13 3.17 -16.52
C ARG A 227 -19.32 3.25 -15.57
N THR A 228 -20.51 3.35 -16.12
CA THR A 228 -21.79 3.28 -15.40
C THR A 228 -22.66 2.16 -15.96
N GLY A 229 -23.60 1.64 -15.16
CA GLY A 229 -24.52 0.57 -15.58
C GLY A 229 -23.86 -0.81 -15.72
N ARG A 230 -24.57 -1.72 -16.40
CA ARG A 230 -24.18 -3.13 -16.61
C ARG A 230 -23.25 -3.37 -17.82
N GLY A 231 -22.59 -2.35 -18.34
CA GLY A 231 -21.69 -2.51 -19.49
C GLY A 231 -20.59 -3.55 -19.26
N ARG A 232 -20.26 -4.35 -20.30
CA ARG A 232 -19.11 -5.25 -20.28
C ARG A 232 -17.82 -4.45 -20.04
N ARG A 233 -16.89 -4.97 -19.23
CA ARG A 233 -15.51 -4.51 -19.23
C ARG A 233 -14.98 -4.63 -20.66
N LYS A 234 -14.47 -3.56 -21.25
CA LYS A 234 -13.57 -3.67 -22.40
C LYS A 234 -12.28 -4.27 -21.86
N GLU A 235 -11.92 -5.42 -22.36
CA GLU A 235 -10.61 -6.05 -22.17
C GLU A 235 -9.53 -5.20 -22.76
#